data_e1e625b6a65b720c781c2aaaa30a280f
#
_entry.id   e1e625b6a65b720c781c2aaaa30a280f
#
_cell.length_a   1.000
_cell.length_b   1.000
_cell.length_c   1.000
_cell.angle_alpha   90.00
_cell.angle_beta   90.00
_cell.angle_gamma   90.00
#
_symmetry.space_group_name_H-M   'P 1'
#
loop_
_entity.id
_entity.type
_entity.pdbx_description
1 polymer ?
#
loop_
_entity_poly.entity_id
_entity_poly.type
_entity_poly.pdbx_seq_one_letter_code
_entity_poly.pdbx_strand_id
1 'polypeptide(L)'
;MGSKKILEKAIIFIENNLYDHITPRNVANAVSYSYYHFNRYFHSMIGETISEYIRFRRLTEAAKSLLYTEKKILDIAVSLHFQSHEAFTRAFKNRYGVTPKQYRNNGIDTLIGNIMQLDAYELVHRNSKITLTPEIIIVSSKTIMGMRFETSVANNQSIKQWDIFNKQINKMKNISTNSNKYGFFEGNNNCEIELFNEDSLSTEFIGIEFDNTSLASNKMLIKEFSGGKYAKFVHTGTVNTLYMTYRYIWGTWFPNSNKQLDMRDDFECYTERFLGTKNEKSQIDIYFPIV
;
A
#
# COMPACT_ATOMS: atom_id res chain seq x y z
N MET A 1 14.23 -18.52 21.60
CA MET A 1 14.49 -17.95 20.27
C MET A 1 13.41 -16.92 20.03
N GLY A 2 13.73 -15.61 19.79
CA GLY A 2 12.71 -14.56 19.72
C GLY A 2 11.75 -14.77 18.56
N SER A 3 10.48 -14.49 18.76
CA SER A 3 9.38 -14.68 17.78
C SER A 3 9.67 -14.12 16.37
N LYS A 4 10.42 -13.02 16.29
CA LYS A 4 10.86 -12.42 15.03
C LYS A 4 11.80 -13.31 14.21
N LYS A 5 12.77 -13.97 14.86
CA LYS A 5 13.71 -14.87 14.18
C LYS A 5 13.04 -16.11 13.58
N ILE A 6 11.90 -16.51 14.13
CA ILE A 6 11.13 -17.66 13.62
C ILE A 6 10.42 -17.25 12.31
N LEU A 7 9.80 -16.07 12.25
CA LEU A 7 9.20 -15.56 11.02
C LEU A 7 10.24 -15.33 9.92
N GLU A 8 11.36 -14.72 10.26
CA GLU A 8 12.48 -14.50 9.33
C GLU A 8 12.98 -15.83 8.74
N LYS A 9 13.17 -16.85 9.57
CA LYS A 9 13.55 -18.20 9.08
C LYS A 9 12.50 -18.80 8.15
N ALA A 10 11.21 -18.63 8.47
CA ALA A 10 10.13 -19.13 7.63
C ALA A 10 10.10 -18.41 6.27
N ILE A 11 10.27 -17.09 6.26
CA ILE A 11 10.34 -16.31 5.03
C ILE A 11 11.55 -16.73 4.19
N ILE A 12 12.73 -16.82 4.78
CA ILE A 12 13.94 -17.29 4.09
C ILE A 12 13.73 -18.70 3.52
N PHE A 13 13.11 -19.61 4.26
CA PHE A 13 12.80 -20.94 3.76
C PHE A 13 11.85 -20.88 2.55
N ILE A 14 10.80 -20.07 2.61
CA ILE A 14 9.86 -19.89 1.49
C ILE A 14 10.58 -19.35 0.26
N GLU A 15 11.34 -18.26 0.41
CA GLU A 15 12.01 -17.59 -0.70
C GLU A 15 13.03 -18.50 -1.41
N ASN A 16 13.79 -19.29 -0.63
CA ASN A 16 14.76 -20.22 -1.17
C ASN A 16 14.12 -21.43 -1.90
N ASN A 17 12.82 -21.67 -1.69
CA ASN A 17 12.11 -22.81 -2.25
C ASN A 17 10.88 -22.41 -3.09
N LEU A 18 10.78 -21.16 -3.56
CA LEU A 18 9.61 -20.70 -4.33
C LEU A 18 9.37 -21.52 -5.60
N TYR A 19 10.46 -21.98 -6.24
CA TYR A 19 10.45 -22.79 -7.45
C TYR A 19 10.41 -24.30 -7.18
N ASP A 20 10.27 -24.69 -5.91
CA ASP A 20 10.12 -26.08 -5.48
C ASP A 20 8.69 -26.38 -5.04
N HIS A 21 8.36 -27.67 -4.93
CA HIS A 21 7.06 -28.09 -4.43
C HIS A 21 7.01 -27.96 -2.89
N ILE A 22 6.78 -26.71 -2.40
CA ILE A 22 6.62 -26.45 -0.97
C ILE A 22 5.15 -26.36 -0.56
N THR A 23 4.88 -26.83 0.65
CA THR A 23 3.58 -26.73 1.31
C THR A 23 3.69 -25.92 2.60
N PRO A 24 2.58 -25.35 3.12
CA PRO A 24 2.60 -24.70 4.43
C PRO A 24 3.09 -25.57 5.58
N ARG A 25 2.92 -26.90 5.48
CA ARG A 25 3.47 -27.86 6.45
C ARG A 25 4.99 -27.90 6.41
N ASN A 26 5.59 -27.88 5.21
CA ASN A 26 7.04 -27.83 5.06
C ASN A 26 7.61 -26.59 5.75
N VAL A 27 6.95 -25.43 5.56
CA VAL A 27 7.36 -24.16 6.20
C VAL A 27 7.27 -24.26 7.73
N ALA A 28 6.15 -24.77 8.27
CA ALA A 28 5.99 -24.94 9.71
C ALA A 28 7.06 -25.90 10.31
N ASN A 29 7.34 -27.00 9.61
CA ASN A 29 8.36 -27.96 10.02
C ASN A 29 9.77 -27.34 10.00
N ALA A 30 10.09 -26.51 9.01
CA ALA A 30 11.39 -25.84 8.90
C ALA A 30 11.69 -24.92 10.09
N VAL A 31 10.66 -24.47 10.79
CA VAL A 31 10.78 -23.66 12.01
C VAL A 31 10.45 -24.43 13.29
N SER A 32 10.24 -25.75 13.20
CA SER A 32 9.92 -26.65 14.32
C SER A 32 8.62 -26.32 15.06
N TYR A 33 7.59 -25.92 14.30
CA TYR A 33 6.26 -25.64 14.82
C TYR A 33 5.20 -26.56 14.22
N SER A 34 4.09 -26.76 14.95
CA SER A 34 2.92 -27.40 14.36
C SER A 34 2.28 -26.47 13.31
N TYR A 35 1.77 -27.05 12.22
CA TYR A 35 1.15 -26.30 11.13
C TYR A 35 0.05 -25.34 11.60
N TYR A 36 -0.89 -25.81 12.42
CA TYR A 36 -2.02 -25.00 12.87
C TYR A 36 -1.59 -23.79 13.71
N HIS A 37 -0.67 -24.00 14.64
CA HIS A 37 -0.16 -22.90 15.47
C HIS A 37 0.66 -21.93 14.64
N PHE A 38 1.54 -22.44 13.77
CA PHE A 38 2.39 -21.56 12.98
C PHE A 38 1.61 -20.78 11.92
N ASN A 39 0.63 -21.39 11.24
CA ASN A 39 -0.19 -20.68 10.26
C ASN A 39 -1.00 -19.55 10.90
N ARG A 40 -1.57 -19.76 12.08
CA ARG A 40 -2.26 -18.69 12.84
C ARG A 40 -1.30 -17.59 13.26
N TYR A 41 -0.13 -17.97 13.78
CA TYR A 41 0.91 -17.03 14.17
C TYR A 41 1.40 -16.22 12.96
N PHE A 42 1.73 -16.87 11.85
CA PHE A 42 2.14 -16.25 10.61
C PHE A 42 1.09 -15.24 10.12
N HIS A 43 -0.17 -15.66 10.04
CA HIS A 43 -1.28 -14.79 9.64
C HIS A 43 -1.42 -13.57 10.57
N SER A 44 -1.34 -13.76 11.89
CA SER A 44 -1.47 -12.63 12.84
C SER A 44 -0.34 -11.60 12.74
N MET A 45 0.83 -12.01 12.23
CA MET A 45 2.03 -11.18 12.15
C MET A 45 2.27 -10.57 10.75
N ILE A 46 1.77 -11.24 9.71
CA ILE A 46 2.01 -10.86 8.30
C ILE A 46 0.74 -10.30 7.65
N GLY A 47 -0.44 -10.71 8.14
CA GLY A 47 -1.73 -10.39 7.55
C GLY A 47 -2.19 -11.35 6.44
N GLU A 48 -1.38 -12.38 6.13
CA GLU A 48 -1.64 -13.42 5.13
C GLU A 48 -1.37 -14.79 5.71
N THR A 49 -2.06 -15.82 5.19
CA THR A 49 -1.69 -17.21 5.47
C THR A 49 -0.39 -17.59 4.77
N ILE A 50 0.28 -18.65 5.22
CA ILE A 50 1.48 -19.16 4.54
C ILE A 50 1.20 -19.51 3.07
N SER A 51 0.03 -20.12 2.80
CA SER A 51 -0.38 -20.47 1.42
C SER A 51 -0.54 -19.23 0.53
N GLU A 52 -1.15 -18.18 1.05
CA GLU A 52 -1.34 -16.91 0.32
C GLU A 52 -0.02 -16.24 0.05
N TYR A 53 0.86 -16.15 1.05
CA TYR A 53 2.19 -15.57 0.89
C TYR A 53 2.98 -16.29 -0.21
N ILE A 54 3.07 -17.63 -0.18
CA ILE A 54 3.74 -18.42 -1.23
C ILE A 54 3.13 -18.15 -2.61
N ARG A 55 1.80 -18.18 -2.71
CA ARG A 55 1.09 -17.95 -3.98
C ARG A 55 1.38 -16.56 -4.53
N PHE A 56 1.32 -15.53 -3.71
CA PHE A 56 1.52 -14.15 -4.14
C PHE A 56 2.98 -13.86 -4.50
N ARG A 57 3.93 -14.42 -3.74
CA ARG A 57 5.34 -14.35 -4.13
C ARG A 57 5.61 -15.00 -5.48
N ARG A 58 5.02 -16.17 -5.72
CA ARG A 58 5.09 -16.85 -7.03
C ARG A 58 4.48 -16.00 -8.15
N LEU A 59 3.35 -15.34 -7.92
CA LEU A 59 2.76 -14.43 -8.91
C LEU A 59 3.65 -13.22 -9.19
N THR A 60 4.35 -12.68 -8.18
CA THR A 60 5.33 -11.61 -8.36
C THR A 60 6.53 -12.07 -9.21
N GLU A 61 7.05 -13.27 -8.95
CA GLU A 61 8.13 -13.84 -9.78
C GLU A 61 7.65 -14.15 -11.22
N ALA A 62 6.37 -14.55 -11.37
CA ALA A 62 5.75 -14.69 -12.69
C ALA A 62 5.68 -13.35 -13.43
N ALA A 63 5.25 -12.27 -12.77
CA ALA A 63 5.18 -10.93 -13.35
C ALA A 63 6.55 -10.48 -13.86
N LYS A 64 7.61 -10.65 -13.06
CA LYS A 64 8.99 -10.38 -13.49
C LYS A 64 9.39 -11.23 -14.71
N SER A 65 9.09 -12.52 -14.67
CA SER A 65 9.42 -13.43 -15.80
C SER A 65 8.67 -13.05 -17.07
N LEU A 66 7.44 -12.56 -16.97
CA LEU A 66 6.66 -12.08 -18.12
C LEU A 66 7.28 -10.84 -18.76
N LEU A 67 7.83 -9.91 -17.97
CA LEU A 67 8.42 -8.66 -18.45
C LEU A 67 9.85 -8.83 -18.96
N TYR A 68 10.65 -9.63 -18.27
CA TYR A 68 12.10 -9.66 -18.47
C TYR A 68 12.61 -10.92 -19.14
N THR A 69 11.73 -11.85 -19.56
CA THR A 69 12.12 -13.07 -20.26
C THR A 69 11.15 -13.43 -21.39
N GLU A 70 11.67 -14.17 -22.38
CA GLU A 70 10.88 -14.73 -23.49
C GLU A 70 10.26 -16.11 -23.18
N LYS A 71 10.28 -16.55 -21.91
CA LYS A 71 9.70 -17.84 -21.52
C LYS A 71 8.22 -17.90 -21.89
N LYS A 72 7.77 -19.06 -22.37
CA LYS A 72 6.33 -19.27 -22.62
C LYS A 72 5.53 -19.13 -21.31
N ILE A 73 4.33 -18.58 -21.41
CA ILE A 73 3.46 -18.38 -20.23
C ILE A 73 3.19 -19.71 -19.51
N LEU A 74 3.04 -20.80 -20.28
CA LEU A 74 2.87 -22.14 -19.73
C LEU A 74 4.10 -22.58 -18.92
N ASP A 75 5.31 -22.35 -19.44
CA ASP A 75 6.54 -22.73 -18.75
C ASP A 75 6.72 -21.94 -17.43
N ILE A 76 6.34 -20.66 -17.43
CA ILE A 76 6.31 -19.83 -16.21
C ILE A 76 5.32 -20.43 -15.19
N ALA A 77 4.11 -20.77 -15.61
CA ALA A 77 3.11 -21.36 -14.73
C ALA A 77 3.58 -22.69 -14.12
N VAL A 78 4.18 -23.57 -14.94
CA VAL A 78 4.72 -24.85 -14.49
C VAL A 78 5.88 -24.67 -13.52
N SER A 79 6.84 -23.80 -13.84
CA SER A 79 8.02 -23.54 -12.99
C SER A 79 7.66 -22.98 -11.59
N LEU A 80 6.48 -22.37 -11.47
CA LEU A 80 5.96 -21.80 -10.22
C LEU A 80 4.87 -22.68 -9.57
N HIS A 81 4.77 -23.94 -10.02
CA HIS A 81 3.88 -24.97 -9.46
C HIS A 81 2.39 -24.61 -9.45
N PHE A 82 1.91 -23.92 -10.49
CA PHE A 82 0.47 -23.80 -10.72
C PHE A 82 -0.07 -25.10 -11.35
N GLN A 83 -1.22 -25.54 -10.88
CA GLN A 83 -1.82 -26.82 -11.27
C GLN A 83 -2.22 -26.87 -12.76
N SER A 84 -2.57 -25.72 -13.34
CA SER A 84 -2.88 -25.59 -14.76
C SER A 84 -2.64 -24.15 -15.24
N HIS A 85 -2.57 -23.98 -16.56
CA HIS A 85 -2.49 -22.67 -17.20
C HIS A 85 -3.71 -21.80 -16.86
N GLU A 86 -4.90 -22.38 -16.76
CA GLU A 86 -6.14 -21.68 -16.42
C GLU A 86 -6.13 -21.23 -14.97
N ALA A 87 -5.66 -22.08 -14.04
CA ALA A 87 -5.51 -21.73 -12.63
C ALA A 87 -4.51 -20.58 -12.45
N PHE A 88 -3.37 -20.63 -13.16
CA PHE A 88 -2.40 -19.55 -13.20
C PHE A 88 -3.01 -18.26 -13.74
N THR A 89 -3.64 -18.31 -14.92
CA THR A 89 -4.23 -17.14 -15.58
C THR A 89 -5.27 -16.48 -14.70
N ARG A 90 -6.15 -17.27 -14.07
CA ARG A 90 -7.16 -16.74 -13.13
C ARG A 90 -6.54 -16.11 -11.90
N ALA A 91 -5.55 -16.76 -11.27
CA ALA A 91 -4.87 -16.22 -10.09
C ALA A 91 -4.11 -14.93 -10.43
N PHE A 92 -3.45 -14.90 -11.58
CA PHE A 92 -2.72 -13.73 -12.07
C PHE A 92 -3.68 -12.57 -12.36
N LYS A 93 -4.78 -12.83 -13.10
CA LYS A 93 -5.78 -11.80 -13.40
C LYS A 93 -6.43 -11.25 -12.12
N ASN A 94 -6.75 -12.11 -11.15
CA ASN A 94 -7.30 -11.65 -9.86
C ASN A 94 -6.31 -10.76 -9.10
N ARG A 95 -5.00 -10.93 -9.32
CA ARG A 95 -3.96 -10.18 -8.62
C ARG A 95 -3.61 -8.87 -9.31
N TYR A 96 -3.49 -8.88 -10.63
CA TYR A 96 -2.97 -7.79 -11.44
C TYR A 96 -4.03 -7.09 -12.30
N GLY A 97 -5.31 -7.50 -12.22
CA GLY A 97 -6.40 -6.95 -13.02
C GLY A 97 -6.43 -7.47 -14.47
N VAL A 98 -5.28 -7.80 -15.03
CA VAL A 98 -5.08 -8.21 -16.43
C VAL A 98 -4.55 -9.63 -16.55
N THR A 99 -4.73 -10.27 -17.73
CA THR A 99 -4.18 -11.61 -17.99
C THR A 99 -2.65 -11.58 -18.13
N PRO A 100 -1.94 -12.71 -17.93
CA PRO A 100 -0.49 -12.79 -18.15
C PRO A 100 -0.05 -12.31 -19.53
N LYS A 101 -0.84 -12.62 -20.58
CA LYS A 101 -0.56 -12.17 -21.95
C LYS A 101 -0.70 -10.66 -22.09
N GLN A 102 -1.74 -10.08 -21.53
CA GLN A 102 -1.92 -8.62 -21.53
C GLN A 102 -0.80 -7.93 -20.75
N TYR A 103 -0.45 -8.45 -19.57
CA TYR A 103 0.63 -7.91 -18.74
C TYR A 103 1.96 -7.88 -19.49
N ARG A 104 2.33 -8.97 -20.18
CA ARG A 104 3.52 -9.02 -21.03
C ARG A 104 3.47 -8.01 -22.16
N ASN A 105 2.32 -7.89 -22.85
CA ASN A 105 2.16 -6.97 -23.97
C ASN A 105 2.21 -5.50 -23.54
N ASN A 106 1.71 -5.20 -22.35
CA ASN A 106 1.76 -3.84 -21.78
C ASN A 106 3.21 -3.43 -21.48
N GLY A 107 4.07 -4.37 -21.08
CA GLY A 107 5.49 -4.10 -20.80
C GLY A 107 5.74 -3.20 -19.60
N ILE A 108 4.76 -3.04 -18.70
CA ILE A 108 4.81 -2.13 -17.56
C ILE A 108 4.96 -2.92 -16.26
N ASP A 109 6.01 -2.62 -15.50
CA ASP A 109 6.19 -3.16 -14.14
C ASP A 109 5.32 -2.36 -13.16
N THR A 110 4.15 -2.90 -12.85
CA THR A 110 3.18 -2.21 -12.00
C THR A 110 3.58 -2.27 -10.52
N LEU A 111 3.35 -1.19 -9.79
CA LEU A 111 3.57 -1.15 -8.34
C LEU A 111 2.49 -1.92 -7.58
N ILE A 112 1.29 -1.98 -8.15
CA ILE A 112 0.14 -2.66 -7.55
C ILE A 112 0.16 -4.14 -7.93
N GLY A 113 -0.05 -5.00 -6.93
CA GLY A 113 -0.04 -6.46 -7.13
C GLY A 113 1.27 -7.14 -6.72
N ASN A 114 2.42 -6.47 -6.79
CA ASN A 114 3.70 -7.04 -6.39
C ASN A 114 3.83 -7.18 -4.88
N ILE A 115 4.22 -8.36 -4.42
CA ILE A 115 4.70 -8.57 -3.05
C ILE A 115 6.20 -8.84 -3.11
N MET A 116 6.96 -7.92 -2.52
CA MET A 116 8.39 -8.13 -2.34
C MET A 116 8.64 -9.12 -1.21
N GLN A 117 9.80 -9.77 -1.23
CA GLN A 117 10.28 -10.55 -0.10
C GLN A 117 10.27 -9.68 1.17
N LEU A 118 9.66 -10.19 2.23
CA LEU A 118 9.67 -9.52 3.52
C LEU A 118 11.03 -9.71 4.19
N ASP A 119 11.75 -8.64 4.37
CA ASP A 119 12.99 -8.65 5.16
C ASP A 119 12.70 -8.42 6.66
N ALA A 120 13.75 -8.46 7.47
CA ALA A 120 13.64 -8.26 8.92
C ALA A 120 13.07 -6.86 9.27
N TYR A 121 13.34 -5.86 8.43
CA TYR A 121 12.88 -4.50 8.65
C TYR A 121 11.38 -4.35 8.35
N GLU A 122 10.91 -4.92 7.24
CA GLU A 122 9.48 -4.97 6.92
C GLU A 122 8.67 -5.81 7.91
N LEU A 123 9.23 -6.91 8.42
CA LEU A 123 8.61 -7.69 9.49
C LEU A 123 8.42 -6.85 10.77
N VAL A 124 9.41 -6.04 11.13
CA VAL A 124 9.29 -5.10 12.26
C VAL A 124 8.20 -4.07 11.98
N HIS A 125 8.19 -3.51 10.77
CA HIS A 125 7.20 -2.51 10.38
C HIS A 125 5.77 -3.06 10.47
N ARG A 126 5.49 -4.21 9.86
CA ARG A 126 4.17 -4.85 9.92
C ARG A 126 3.72 -5.16 11.35
N ASN A 127 4.63 -5.55 12.22
CA ASN A 127 4.29 -5.97 13.59
C ASN A 127 4.11 -4.84 14.60
N SER A 128 4.63 -3.66 14.33
CA SER A 128 4.65 -2.59 15.35
C SER A 128 4.39 -1.18 14.83
N LYS A 129 4.33 -1.01 13.52
CA LYS A 129 4.29 0.31 12.89
C LYS A 129 3.04 0.58 12.06
N ILE A 130 2.18 -0.44 11.87
CA ILE A 130 0.99 -0.30 11.04
C ILE A 130 -0.18 -1.07 11.66
N THR A 131 -1.39 -0.59 11.38
CA THR A 131 -2.63 -1.33 11.67
C THR A 131 -2.85 -2.38 10.58
N LEU A 132 -2.78 -3.67 10.91
CA LEU A 132 -3.05 -4.77 9.96
C LEU A 132 -4.54 -4.90 9.62
N THR A 133 -5.43 -4.60 10.57
CA THR A 133 -6.87 -4.60 10.35
C THR A 133 -7.38 -3.18 10.46
N PRO A 134 -7.83 -2.54 9.36
CA PRO A 134 -8.30 -1.17 9.41
C PRO A 134 -9.62 -1.04 10.16
N GLU A 135 -9.83 0.13 10.71
CA GLU A 135 -11.13 0.57 11.18
C GLU A 135 -11.98 1.00 9.97
N ILE A 136 -13.23 0.51 9.91
CA ILE A 136 -14.18 0.95 8.87
C ILE A 136 -15.04 2.07 9.47
N ILE A 137 -14.90 3.26 8.90
CA ILE A 137 -15.56 4.46 9.42
C ILE A 137 -16.29 5.24 8.35
N ILE A 138 -17.22 6.08 8.79
CA ILE A 138 -17.83 7.11 7.94
C ILE A 138 -17.15 8.45 8.25
N VAL A 139 -16.55 9.03 7.22
CA VAL A 139 -15.93 10.36 7.30
C VAL A 139 -16.94 11.40 6.82
N SER A 140 -17.10 12.48 7.58
CA SER A 140 -17.99 13.60 7.21
C SER A 140 -17.40 14.43 6.07
N SER A 141 -18.26 15.14 5.35
CA SER A 141 -17.83 16.15 4.39
C SER A 141 -17.02 17.26 5.04
N LYS A 142 -16.09 17.84 4.32
CA LYS A 142 -15.20 18.90 4.80
C LYS A 142 -14.85 19.86 3.67
N THR A 143 -14.62 21.11 4.03
CA THR A 143 -13.99 22.10 3.15
C THR A 143 -12.52 22.21 3.51
N ILE A 144 -11.66 22.02 2.52
CA ILE A 144 -10.20 22.01 2.68
C ILE A 144 -9.60 23.15 1.87
N MET A 145 -8.83 24.01 2.52
CA MET A 145 -8.05 25.06 1.85
C MET A 145 -6.61 24.59 1.66
N GLY A 146 -6.09 24.67 0.45
CA GLY A 146 -4.78 24.09 0.18
C GLY A 146 -4.17 24.39 -1.18
N MET A 147 -3.27 23.53 -1.60
CA MET A 147 -2.51 23.59 -2.84
C MET A 147 -2.60 22.26 -3.59
N ARG A 148 -2.67 22.33 -4.92
CA ARG A 148 -2.63 21.17 -5.82
C ARG A 148 -1.32 21.15 -6.58
N PHE A 149 -0.76 19.96 -6.77
CA PHE A 149 0.46 19.73 -7.55
C PHE A 149 0.50 18.33 -8.15
N GLU A 150 1.32 18.15 -9.16
CA GLU A 150 1.60 16.84 -9.77
C GLU A 150 2.88 16.25 -9.18
N THR A 151 2.89 14.94 -9.02
CA THR A 151 4.03 14.17 -8.50
C THR A 151 4.02 12.77 -9.11
N SER A 152 5.13 12.04 -8.98
CA SER A 152 5.21 10.60 -9.24
C SER A 152 6.07 9.93 -8.17
N VAL A 153 6.08 8.61 -8.11
CA VAL A 153 6.94 7.88 -7.17
C VAL A 153 8.41 8.15 -7.48
N ALA A 154 8.78 8.13 -8.77
CA ALA A 154 10.15 8.39 -9.23
C ALA A 154 10.59 9.85 -8.99
N ASN A 155 9.67 10.81 -9.06
CA ASN A 155 9.95 12.23 -8.84
C ASN A 155 8.99 12.81 -7.80
N ASN A 156 9.16 12.37 -6.56
CA ASN A 156 8.29 12.74 -5.45
C ASN A 156 8.51 14.19 -5.03
N GLN A 157 7.49 15.04 -5.22
CA GLN A 157 7.49 16.45 -4.87
C GLN A 157 6.83 16.73 -3.51
N SER A 158 6.19 15.75 -2.88
CA SER A 158 5.30 15.95 -1.71
C SER A 158 6.02 16.66 -0.56
N ILE A 159 7.24 16.23 -0.18
CA ILE A 159 7.99 16.87 0.92
C ILE A 159 8.23 18.35 0.64
N LYS A 160 8.64 18.69 -0.58
CA LYS A 160 8.90 20.08 -1.00
C LYS A 160 7.62 20.92 -0.97
N GLN A 161 6.52 20.36 -1.44
CA GLN A 161 5.23 21.06 -1.48
C GLN A 161 4.65 21.25 -0.06
N TRP A 162 4.82 20.28 0.82
CA TRP A 162 4.47 20.42 2.23
C TRP A 162 5.27 21.54 2.91
N ASP A 163 6.55 21.70 2.62
CA ASP A 163 7.38 22.80 3.16
C ASP A 163 6.89 24.16 2.65
N ILE A 164 6.54 24.27 1.38
CA ILE A 164 5.99 25.49 0.78
C ILE A 164 4.64 25.82 1.43
N PHE A 165 3.74 24.84 1.52
CA PHE A 165 2.43 24.98 2.12
C PHE A 165 2.52 25.45 3.59
N ASN A 166 3.33 24.78 4.41
CA ASN A 166 3.51 25.15 5.81
C ASN A 166 4.05 26.59 5.98
N LYS A 167 4.98 27.01 5.12
CA LYS A 167 5.48 28.40 5.13
C LYS A 167 4.39 29.42 4.77
N GLN A 168 3.46 29.05 3.87
CA GLN A 168 2.35 29.94 3.49
C GLN A 168 1.31 30.02 4.60
N ILE A 169 0.89 28.89 5.17
CA ILE A 169 -0.09 28.84 6.26
C ILE A 169 0.41 29.59 7.50
N ASN A 170 1.69 29.45 7.87
CA ASN A 170 2.27 30.15 9.03
C ASN A 170 2.30 31.68 8.87
N LYS A 171 2.16 32.22 7.65
CA LYS A 171 2.05 33.67 7.40
C LYS A 171 0.61 34.18 7.45
N MET A 172 -0.38 33.29 7.43
CA MET A 172 -1.78 33.67 7.46
C MET A 172 -2.23 33.94 8.90
N LYS A 173 -2.78 35.13 9.13
CA LYS A 173 -3.40 35.46 10.40
C LYS A 173 -4.76 34.75 10.50
N ASN A 174 -5.14 34.28 11.69
CA ASN A 174 -6.44 33.65 11.98
C ASN A 174 -6.63 32.19 11.51
N ILE A 175 -5.57 31.48 11.21
CA ILE A 175 -5.63 30.03 11.03
C ILE A 175 -5.14 29.36 12.31
N SER A 176 -5.97 28.42 12.83
CA SER A 176 -5.55 27.62 13.99
C SER A 176 -4.36 26.74 13.58
N THR A 177 -3.23 26.89 14.25
CA THR A 177 -2.03 26.05 14.04
C THR A 177 -2.25 24.59 14.47
N ASN A 178 -3.34 24.31 15.19
CA ASN A 178 -3.71 22.97 15.66
C ASN A 178 -4.73 22.27 14.74
N SER A 179 -5.07 22.84 13.57
CA SER A 179 -5.94 22.18 12.60
C SER A 179 -5.27 20.96 12.00
N ASN A 180 -6.04 19.88 11.83
CA ASN A 180 -5.58 18.70 11.09
C ASN A 180 -5.15 19.10 9.68
N LYS A 181 -4.08 18.49 9.20
CA LYS A 181 -3.60 18.65 7.82
C LYS A 181 -3.95 17.42 7.03
N TYR A 182 -4.21 17.60 5.76
CA TYR A 182 -4.65 16.55 4.85
C TYR A 182 -3.79 16.52 3.60
N GLY A 183 -3.46 15.33 3.14
CA GLY A 183 -2.88 15.08 1.83
C GLY A 183 -3.80 14.14 1.06
N PHE A 184 -4.48 14.65 0.03
CA PHE A 184 -5.37 13.87 -0.85
C PHE A 184 -4.61 13.41 -2.08
N PHE A 185 -4.79 12.16 -2.43
CA PHE A 185 -4.38 11.61 -3.72
C PHE A 185 -5.63 11.64 -4.61
N GLU A 186 -5.67 12.61 -5.52
CA GLU A 186 -6.82 12.80 -6.41
C GLU A 186 -6.78 11.73 -7.49
N GLY A 187 -7.84 10.92 -7.55
CA GLY A 187 -7.96 9.84 -8.51
C GLY A 187 -7.79 10.39 -9.94
N ASN A 188 -6.77 9.91 -10.62
CA ASN A 188 -6.60 10.23 -12.03
C ASN A 188 -7.55 9.33 -12.83
N ASN A 189 -8.68 9.86 -13.26
CA ASN A 189 -9.69 9.15 -14.06
C ASN A 189 -9.13 8.54 -15.36
N ASN A 190 -7.87 8.84 -15.70
CA ASN A 190 -7.18 8.38 -16.90
C ASN A 190 -6.11 7.32 -16.65
N CYS A 191 -5.83 6.94 -15.39
CA CYS A 191 -4.84 5.90 -15.10
C CYS A 191 -5.57 4.62 -14.69
N GLU A 192 -5.50 3.61 -15.54
CA GLU A 192 -5.89 2.26 -15.15
C GLU A 192 -4.95 1.80 -14.03
N ILE A 193 -5.50 1.40 -12.90
CA ILE A 193 -4.75 0.95 -11.71
C ILE A 193 -3.72 -0.13 -12.09
N GLU A 194 -4.07 -0.97 -13.07
CA GLU A 194 -3.23 -2.06 -13.59
C GLU A 194 -1.98 -1.57 -14.32
N LEU A 195 -1.93 -0.28 -14.71
CA LEU A 195 -0.80 0.32 -15.41
C LEU A 195 0.00 1.29 -14.52
N PHE A 196 -0.38 1.44 -13.24
CA PHE A 196 0.29 2.35 -12.33
C PHE A 196 1.72 1.89 -12.01
N ASN A 197 2.69 2.74 -12.31
CA ASN A 197 4.13 2.49 -12.13
C ASN A 197 4.84 3.71 -11.50
N GLU A 198 6.15 3.64 -11.31
CA GLU A 198 6.92 4.70 -10.64
C GLU A 198 6.89 6.05 -11.37
N ASP A 199 6.72 6.07 -12.69
CA ASP A 199 6.66 7.29 -13.51
C ASP A 199 5.24 7.82 -13.67
N SER A 200 4.22 7.06 -13.24
CA SER A 200 2.83 7.47 -13.35
C SER A 200 2.60 8.76 -12.56
N LEU A 201 2.11 9.79 -13.26
CA LEU A 201 1.75 11.06 -12.64
C LEU A 201 0.48 10.89 -11.81
N SER A 202 0.52 11.39 -10.60
CA SER A 202 -0.62 11.55 -9.71
C SER A 202 -0.79 13.00 -9.33
N THR A 203 -2.01 13.40 -9.10
CA THR A 203 -2.33 14.75 -8.59
C THR A 203 -2.52 14.65 -7.09
N GLU A 204 -1.77 15.43 -6.34
CA GLU A 204 -1.95 15.57 -4.90
C GLU A 204 -2.54 16.94 -4.55
N PHE A 205 -3.42 16.95 -3.54
CA PHE A 205 -3.94 18.16 -2.92
C PHE A 205 -3.61 18.14 -1.44
N ILE A 206 -2.79 19.07 -0.98
CA ILE A 206 -2.45 19.23 0.44
C ILE A 206 -3.14 20.44 1.02
N GLY A 207 -3.66 20.32 2.25
CA GLY A 207 -4.42 21.41 2.85
C GLY A 207 -4.74 21.24 4.31
N ILE A 208 -5.54 22.17 4.81
CA ILE A 208 -6.11 22.18 6.17
C ILE A 208 -7.62 22.33 6.10
N GLU A 209 -8.31 21.78 7.10
CA GLU A 209 -9.74 22.00 7.28
C GLU A 209 -10.01 23.49 7.54
N PHE A 210 -11.03 24.02 6.88
CA PHE A 210 -11.29 25.46 6.87
C PHE A 210 -12.80 25.76 6.88
N ASP A 211 -13.23 26.48 7.88
CA ASP A 211 -14.66 26.75 8.11
C ASP A 211 -15.14 28.09 7.49
N ASN A 212 -14.23 28.92 6.99
CA ASN A 212 -14.58 30.28 6.56
C ASN A 212 -13.98 30.66 5.20
N THR A 213 -14.76 30.50 4.14
CA THR A 213 -14.35 30.76 2.74
C THR A 213 -13.99 32.23 2.45
N SER A 214 -14.35 33.17 3.32
CA SER A 214 -14.07 34.60 3.13
C SER A 214 -12.60 35.01 3.32
N LEU A 215 -11.76 34.13 3.86
CA LEU A 215 -10.34 34.40 4.14
C LEU A 215 -9.39 33.68 3.18
N ALA A 216 -9.88 32.99 2.16
CA ALA A 216 -9.04 32.34 1.17
C ALA A 216 -8.16 33.40 0.48
N SER A 217 -6.84 33.29 0.65
CA SER A 217 -5.91 34.14 -0.09
C SER A 217 -5.94 33.76 -1.56
N ASN A 218 -5.72 34.71 -2.47
CA ASN A 218 -5.69 34.50 -3.93
C ASN A 218 -4.71 33.40 -4.42
N LYS A 219 -3.99 32.75 -3.52
CA LYS A 219 -2.98 31.72 -3.82
C LYS A 219 -3.36 30.32 -3.33
N MET A 220 -4.47 30.17 -2.61
CA MET A 220 -4.95 28.89 -2.10
C MET A 220 -6.21 28.44 -2.83
N LEU A 221 -6.29 27.15 -3.07
CA LEU A 221 -7.46 26.48 -3.65
C LEU A 221 -8.39 26.00 -2.56
N ILE A 222 -9.67 25.90 -2.88
CA ILE A 222 -10.67 25.26 -2.02
C ILE A 222 -11.04 23.92 -2.63
N LYS A 223 -11.03 22.87 -1.81
CA LYS A 223 -11.49 21.53 -2.16
C LYS A 223 -12.67 21.15 -1.28
N GLU A 224 -13.80 20.86 -1.91
CA GLU A 224 -14.94 20.26 -1.26
C GLU A 224 -14.74 18.74 -1.20
N PHE A 225 -14.61 18.21 -0.01
CA PHE A 225 -14.48 16.78 0.25
C PHE A 225 -15.83 16.22 0.72
N SER A 226 -16.42 15.34 -0.07
CA SER A 226 -17.78 14.82 0.17
C SER A 226 -17.90 13.83 1.34
N GLY A 227 -16.76 13.31 1.84
CA GLY A 227 -16.76 12.27 2.86
C GLY A 227 -17.22 10.91 2.34
N GLY A 228 -17.69 10.05 3.25
CA GLY A 228 -18.20 8.72 2.95
C GLY A 228 -17.54 7.60 3.74
N LYS A 229 -17.65 6.37 3.27
CA LYS A 229 -17.13 5.17 3.94
C LYS A 229 -15.67 4.92 3.58
N TYR A 230 -14.84 4.73 4.60
CA TYR A 230 -13.39 4.58 4.46
C TYR A 230 -12.85 3.43 5.31
N ALA A 231 -11.81 2.79 4.82
CA ALA A 231 -10.92 1.93 5.61
C ALA A 231 -9.77 2.80 6.13
N LYS A 232 -9.69 2.94 7.45
CA LYS A 232 -8.69 3.75 8.13
C LYS A 232 -7.57 2.88 8.68
N PHE A 233 -6.36 3.17 8.27
CA PHE A 233 -5.12 2.59 8.79
C PHE A 233 -4.35 3.63 9.59
N VAL A 234 -3.50 3.18 10.50
CA VAL A 234 -2.56 4.03 11.21
C VAL A 234 -1.15 3.59 10.87
N HIS A 235 -0.36 4.49 10.29
CA HIS A 235 1.08 4.35 10.18
C HIS A 235 1.75 4.94 11.42
N THR A 236 2.73 4.24 12.00
CA THR A 236 3.58 4.77 13.08
C THR A 236 5.03 4.74 12.65
N GLY A 237 5.68 5.89 12.63
CA GLY A 237 7.08 5.99 12.24
C GLY A 237 7.41 7.26 11.45
N THR A 238 8.55 7.24 10.81
CA THR A 238 9.00 8.34 9.95
C THR A 238 8.25 8.31 8.62
N VAL A 239 8.11 9.44 7.96
CA VAL A 239 7.53 9.53 6.62
C VAL A 239 8.30 8.66 5.60
N ASN A 240 9.61 8.47 5.81
CA ASN A 240 10.42 7.62 4.93
C ASN A 240 10.01 6.14 4.96
N THR A 241 9.27 5.68 5.97
CA THR A 241 8.78 4.31 6.08
C THR A 241 7.31 4.15 5.69
N LEU A 242 6.64 5.25 5.32
CA LEU A 242 5.24 5.27 4.95
C LEU A 242 4.92 4.38 3.74
N TYR A 243 5.84 4.31 2.77
CA TYR A 243 5.72 3.43 1.60
C TYR A 243 5.51 1.95 1.96
N MET A 244 6.05 1.47 3.09
CA MET A 244 5.84 0.10 3.56
C MET A 244 4.38 -0.14 3.98
N THR A 245 3.73 0.88 4.55
CA THR A 245 2.31 0.83 4.89
C THR A 245 1.46 0.75 3.63
N TYR A 246 1.75 1.57 2.62
CA TYR A 246 1.07 1.50 1.32
C TYR A 246 1.30 0.15 0.63
N ARG A 247 2.52 -0.38 0.66
CA ARG A 247 2.81 -1.73 0.13
C ARG A 247 2.00 -2.82 0.83
N TYR A 248 1.81 -2.72 2.14
CA TYR A 248 0.93 -3.64 2.87
C TYR A 248 -0.53 -3.49 2.41
N ILE A 249 -1.04 -2.28 2.34
CA ILE A 249 -2.43 -2.00 1.98
C ILE A 249 -2.73 -2.52 0.57
N TRP A 250 -1.94 -2.12 -0.42
CA TRP A 250 -2.13 -2.51 -1.82
C TRP A 250 -1.72 -3.96 -2.12
N GLY A 251 -0.64 -4.42 -1.50
CA GLY A 251 -0.08 -5.74 -1.76
C GLY A 251 -0.72 -6.87 -0.95
N THR A 252 -1.22 -6.59 0.23
CA THR A 252 -1.73 -7.61 1.14
C THR A 252 -3.19 -7.40 1.49
N TRP A 253 -3.56 -6.23 2.01
CA TRP A 253 -4.89 -6.04 2.56
C TRP A 253 -5.99 -6.00 1.49
N PHE A 254 -5.89 -5.16 0.47
CA PHE A 254 -6.91 -5.06 -0.59
C PHE A 254 -7.16 -6.40 -1.29
N PRO A 255 -6.14 -7.14 -1.74
CA PRO A 255 -6.35 -8.41 -2.42
C PRO A 255 -6.97 -9.52 -1.56
N ASN A 256 -6.83 -9.41 -0.22
CA ASN A 256 -7.38 -10.38 0.73
C ASN A 256 -8.67 -9.90 1.40
N SER A 257 -9.00 -8.63 1.25
CA SER A 257 -10.25 -8.07 1.75
C SER A 257 -11.37 -8.30 0.72
N ASN A 258 -12.61 -8.43 1.20
CA ASN A 258 -13.78 -8.43 0.33
C ASN A 258 -14.25 -6.99 0.02
N LYS A 259 -13.33 -6.01 0.11
CA LYS A 259 -13.66 -4.60 -0.13
C LYS A 259 -13.27 -4.20 -1.54
N GLN A 260 -14.09 -3.37 -2.14
CA GLN A 260 -13.80 -2.73 -3.42
C GLN A 260 -13.42 -1.28 -3.17
N LEU A 261 -12.37 -0.81 -3.86
CA LEU A 261 -11.98 0.58 -3.86
C LEU A 261 -13.09 1.42 -4.51
N ASP A 262 -13.41 2.54 -3.91
CA ASP A 262 -14.30 3.55 -4.50
C ASP A 262 -13.48 4.57 -5.32
N MET A 263 -14.14 5.28 -6.22
CA MET A 263 -13.51 6.31 -7.09
C MET A 263 -13.21 7.63 -6.37
N ARG A 264 -13.60 7.76 -5.10
CA ARG A 264 -13.25 8.93 -4.27
C ARG A 264 -11.76 8.96 -3.96
N ASP A 265 -11.28 10.14 -3.56
CA ASP A 265 -9.88 10.31 -3.18
C ASP A 265 -9.54 9.49 -1.93
N ASP A 266 -8.41 8.84 -1.94
CA ASP A 266 -7.73 8.40 -0.72
C ASP A 266 -6.92 9.56 -0.13
N PHE A 267 -6.71 9.53 1.18
CA PHE A 267 -6.02 10.64 1.83
C PHE A 267 -5.30 10.24 3.12
N GLU A 268 -4.31 11.05 3.44
CA GLU A 268 -3.60 11.05 4.71
C GLU A 268 -4.11 12.18 5.60
N CYS A 269 -4.22 11.91 6.91
CA CYS A 269 -4.57 12.91 7.90
C CYS A 269 -3.46 13.01 8.97
N TYR A 270 -2.93 14.20 9.12
CA TYR A 270 -1.86 14.55 10.04
C TYR A 270 -2.47 15.32 11.21
N THR A 271 -2.72 14.61 12.31
CA THR A 271 -3.29 15.15 13.55
C THR A 271 -2.17 15.61 14.51
N GLU A 272 -2.52 15.96 15.76
CA GLU A 272 -1.56 16.23 16.85
C GLU A 272 -0.62 15.05 17.15
N ARG A 273 -0.95 13.83 16.68
CA ARG A 273 -0.10 12.64 16.81
C ARG A 273 1.05 12.63 15.80
N PHE A 274 1.04 13.53 14.83
CA PHE A 274 2.14 13.69 13.89
C PHE A 274 3.22 14.60 14.50
N LEU A 275 4.29 13.99 15.00
CA LEU A 275 5.38 14.66 15.73
C LEU A 275 6.53 15.10 14.80
N GLY A 276 6.32 15.06 13.48
CA GLY A 276 7.30 15.44 12.47
C GLY A 276 7.78 14.28 11.60
N THR A 277 8.35 14.63 10.43
CA THR A 277 8.69 13.67 9.36
C THR A 277 9.75 12.63 9.74
N LYS A 278 10.63 12.97 10.70
CA LYS A 278 11.76 12.11 11.14
C LYS A 278 11.51 11.44 12.50
N ASN A 279 10.34 11.63 13.10
CA ASN A 279 10.07 11.10 14.44
C ASN A 279 9.47 9.68 14.33
N GLU A 280 10.12 8.71 14.97
CA GLU A 280 9.71 7.31 15.01
C GLU A 280 8.38 7.05 15.75
N LYS A 281 7.88 8.03 16.49
CA LYS A 281 6.59 7.99 17.20
C LYS A 281 5.49 8.75 16.48
N SER A 282 5.78 9.40 15.35
CA SER A 282 4.75 10.05 14.54
C SER A 282 3.70 9.05 14.13
N GLN A 283 2.44 9.49 14.13
CA GLN A 283 1.33 8.71 13.58
C GLN A 283 0.65 9.49 12.46
N ILE A 284 0.36 8.77 11.39
CA ILE A 284 -0.36 9.28 10.22
C ILE A 284 -1.56 8.36 9.99
N ASP A 285 -2.74 8.94 9.94
CA ASP A 285 -3.96 8.22 9.60
C ASP A 285 -4.11 8.19 8.07
N ILE A 286 -4.30 7.00 7.50
CA ILE A 286 -4.41 6.77 6.07
C ILE A 286 -5.79 6.23 5.77
N TYR A 287 -6.50 6.84 4.85
CA TYR A 287 -7.89 6.56 4.53
C TYR A 287 -8.03 6.12 3.08
N PHE A 288 -8.55 4.92 2.88
CA PHE A 288 -8.91 4.41 1.56
C PHE A 288 -10.42 4.34 1.40
N PRO A 289 -10.99 4.97 0.35
CA PRO A 289 -12.43 4.94 0.10
C PRO A 289 -12.86 3.53 -0.30
N ILE A 290 -13.96 3.07 0.29
CA ILE A 290 -14.51 1.74 0.00
C ILE A 290 -16.02 1.83 -0.24
N VAL A 291 -16.50 0.89 -1.07
CA VAL A 291 -17.94 0.73 -1.36
C VAL A 291 -18.69 0.10 -0.19
#